data_df70d4c28736f3b58b00aea1a25970d0
#
_entry.id   df70d4c28736f3b58b00aea1a25970d0
#
_cell.length_a   1.000
_cell.length_b   1.000
_cell.length_c   1.000
_cell.angle_alpha   90.00
_cell.angle_beta   90.00
_cell.angle_gamma   90.00
#
_symmetry.space_group_name_H-M   'P 1'
#
loop_
_entity.id
_entity.type
_entity.pdbx_description
1 polymer ?
#
loop_
_entity_poly.entity_id
_entity_poly.type
_entity_poly.pdbx_seq_one_letter_code
_entity_poly.pdbx_strand_id
1 'polypeptide(L)'
;MEKIKIRQISLEEAKKLGVDSWGRWSCGVSKFDWEYDETETCYIFEGEVIVTTPIETVTINEGMLVTFPKGLKCTWDVKRPINKAYTFKDII
;
A
#
# COMPACT_ATOMS: atom_id res chain seq x y z
N MET A 1 -18.59 1.78 -1.83
CA MET A 1 -17.23 1.59 -1.31
C MET A 1 -16.22 1.96 -2.38
N GLU A 2 -15.23 2.75 -2.02
CA GLU A 2 -14.18 3.16 -2.95
C GLU A 2 -13.21 2.02 -3.22
N LYS A 3 -12.70 1.97 -4.43
CA LYS A 3 -11.67 1.01 -4.81
C LYS A 3 -10.28 1.49 -4.39
N ILE A 4 -9.37 0.54 -4.22
CA ILE A 4 -7.96 0.81 -4.04
C ILE A 4 -7.42 1.38 -5.35
N LYS A 5 -6.68 2.49 -5.26
CA LYS A 5 -6.04 3.11 -6.44
C LYS A 5 -4.60 2.62 -6.53
N ILE A 6 -4.18 2.16 -7.70
CA ILE A 6 -2.83 1.62 -7.91
C ILE A 6 -2.22 2.24 -9.15
N ARG A 7 -0.95 2.68 -9.03
CA ARG A 7 -0.14 3.14 -10.16
C ARG A 7 1.25 2.52 -10.05
N GLN A 8 1.77 2.06 -11.18
CA GLN A 8 3.15 1.63 -11.26
C GLN A 8 4.02 2.86 -11.56
N ILE A 9 4.96 3.17 -10.68
CA ILE A 9 5.87 4.31 -10.87
C ILE A 9 7.31 3.90 -10.59
N SER A 10 8.25 4.68 -11.10
CA SER A 10 9.67 4.46 -10.83
C SER A 10 10.04 4.96 -9.43
N LEU A 11 11.15 4.48 -8.91
CA LEU A 11 11.70 5.00 -7.65
C LEU A 11 12.00 6.49 -7.75
N GLU A 12 12.48 6.93 -8.92
CA GLU A 12 12.75 8.35 -9.17
C GLU A 12 11.48 9.19 -9.03
N GLU A 13 10.37 8.74 -9.62
CA GLU A 13 9.08 9.42 -9.48
C GLU A 13 8.61 9.43 -8.01
N ALA A 14 8.79 8.32 -7.31
CA ALA A 14 8.44 8.22 -5.89
C ALA A 14 9.24 9.22 -5.05
N LYS A 15 10.52 9.40 -5.34
CA LYS A 15 11.37 10.38 -4.66
C LYS A 15 10.88 11.81 -4.90
N LYS A 16 10.41 12.11 -6.10
CA LYS A 16 9.82 13.42 -6.41
C LYS A 16 8.55 13.68 -5.61
N LEU A 17 7.83 12.65 -5.23
CA LEU A 17 6.65 12.77 -4.38
C LEU A 17 7.00 12.93 -2.90
N GLY A 18 8.27 12.79 -2.53
CA GLY A 18 8.74 12.96 -1.16
C GLY A 18 8.76 11.67 -0.35
N VAL A 19 8.82 10.53 -1.01
CA VAL A 19 8.75 9.20 -0.35
C VAL A 19 9.81 9.04 0.75
N ASP A 20 10.97 9.69 0.62
CA ASP A 20 12.05 9.60 1.60
C ASP A 20 11.69 10.25 2.94
N SER A 21 10.67 11.12 2.96
CA SER A 21 10.20 11.79 4.18
C SER A 21 8.97 11.12 4.79
N TRP A 22 8.42 10.10 4.13
CA TRP A 22 7.24 9.37 4.61
C TRP A 22 7.62 8.41 5.74
N GLY A 23 6.62 7.94 6.50
CA GLY A 23 6.84 6.88 7.47
C GLY A 23 7.26 5.59 6.78
N ARG A 24 7.90 4.70 7.54
CA ARG A 24 8.36 3.40 7.02
C ARG A 24 7.70 2.28 7.80
N TRP A 25 7.35 1.22 7.09
CA TRP A 25 6.73 0.05 7.70
C TRP A 25 7.18 -1.22 6.97
N SER A 26 7.40 -2.25 7.74
CA SER A 26 7.79 -3.54 7.17
C SER A 26 7.16 -4.69 7.97
N CYS A 27 6.96 -5.81 7.31
CA CYS A 27 6.53 -7.04 7.97
C CYS A 27 6.98 -8.25 7.17
N GLY A 28 7.07 -9.39 7.84
CA GLY A 28 7.36 -10.67 7.20
C GLY A 28 6.11 -11.30 6.59
N VAL A 29 6.28 -12.48 6.00
CA VAL A 29 5.18 -13.30 5.48
C VAL A 29 4.18 -13.54 6.60
N SER A 30 2.92 -13.14 6.35
CA SER A 30 1.86 -13.19 7.35
C SER A 30 0.51 -12.92 6.70
N LYS A 31 -0.57 -13.16 7.43
CA LYS A 31 -1.92 -12.86 6.97
C LYS A 31 -2.69 -12.25 8.13
N PHE A 32 -3.28 -11.07 7.91
CA PHE A 32 -3.99 -10.37 8.97
C PHE A 32 -5.07 -9.45 8.38
N ASP A 33 -6.07 -9.15 9.21
CA ASP A 33 -7.10 -8.17 8.87
C ASP A 33 -6.61 -6.78 9.24
N TRP A 34 -7.04 -5.79 8.46
CA TRP A 34 -6.66 -4.40 8.69
C TRP A 34 -7.82 -3.46 8.34
N GLU A 35 -7.90 -2.36 9.08
CA GLU A 35 -8.85 -1.29 8.78
C GLU A 35 -8.10 0.04 8.73
N TYR A 36 -8.37 0.83 7.70
CA TYR A 36 -7.73 2.13 7.51
C TYR A 36 -8.53 3.23 8.19
N ASP A 37 -7.97 3.82 9.25
CA ASP A 37 -8.60 4.94 9.97
C ASP A 37 -8.50 6.25 9.19
N GLU A 38 -7.53 6.34 8.28
CA GLU A 38 -7.27 7.49 7.44
C GLU A 38 -6.99 7.00 6.02
N THR A 39 -7.21 7.87 5.03
CA THR A 39 -6.71 7.61 3.68
C THR A 39 -5.20 7.49 3.75
N GLU A 40 -4.65 6.41 3.21
CA GLU A 40 -3.21 6.16 3.23
C GLU A 40 -2.70 5.90 1.82
N THR A 41 -1.64 6.61 1.42
CA THR A 41 -0.90 6.28 0.21
C THR A 41 0.42 5.67 0.62
N CYS A 42 0.79 4.56 0.00
CA CYS A 42 2.07 3.91 0.24
C CYS A 42 2.80 3.62 -1.07
N TYR A 43 4.13 3.49 -0.96
CA TYR A 43 4.99 3.05 -2.04
C TYR A 43 5.73 1.80 -1.61
N ILE A 44 5.67 0.75 -2.44
CA ILE A 44 6.26 -0.55 -2.12
C ILE A 44 7.69 -0.60 -2.65
N PHE A 45 8.67 -0.66 -1.76
CA PHE A 45 10.07 -0.84 -2.12
C PHE A 45 10.37 -2.31 -2.40
N GLU A 46 9.83 -3.21 -1.56
CA GLU A 46 10.06 -4.65 -1.67
C GLU A 46 8.82 -5.41 -1.21
N GLY A 47 8.62 -6.59 -1.80
CA GLY A 47 7.65 -7.55 -1.32
C GLY A 47 6.44 -7.70 -2.21
N GLU A 48 5.54 -8.56 -1.75
CA GLU A 48 4.28 -8.83 -2.44
C GLU A 48 3.20 -9.12 -1.42
N VAL A 49 2.03 -8.53 -1.62
CA VAL A 49 0.86 -8.76 -0.79
C VAL A 49 -0.39 -8.86 -1.65
N ILE A 50 -1.27 -9.78 -1.27
CA ILE A 50 -2.60 -9.88 -1.86
C ILE A 50 -3.56 -9.22 -0.87
N VAL A 51 -4.24 -8.17 -1.30
CA VAL A 51 -5.20 -7.44 -0.47
C VAL A 51 -6.61 -7.75 -0.95
N THR A 52 -7.42 -8.30 -0.05
CA THR A 52 -8.82 -8.65 -0.34
C THR A 52 -9.74 -7.71 0.41
N THR A 53 -10.68 -7.12 -0.31
CA THR A 53 -11.72 -6.26 0.24
C THR A 53 -13.09 -6.87 -0.10
N PRO A 54 -14.20 -6.32 0.41
CA PRO A 54 -15.54 -6.80 0.02
C PRO A 54 -15.84 -6.71 -1.47
N ILE A 55 -15.14 -5.85 -2.21
CA ILE A 55 -15.46 -5.59 -3.63
C ILE A 55 -14.36 -5.98 -4.61
N GLU A 56 -13.15 -6.30 -4.13
CA GLU A 56 -12.03 -6.62 -5.02
C GLU A 56 -10.91 -7.36 -4.30
N THR A 57 -10.09 -8.02 -5.10
CA THR A 57 -8.82 -8.61 -4.65
C THR A 57 -7.73 -8.08 -5.56
N VAL A 58 -6.68 -7.50 -4.99
CA VAL A 58 -5.58 -6.91 -5.76
C VAL A 58 -4.25 -7.48 -5.28
N THR A 59 -3.32 -7.63 -6.22
CA THR A 59 -1.94 -8.00 -5.92
C THR A 59 -1.08 -6.74 -5.99
N ILE A 60 -0.33 -6.49 -4.93
CA ILE A 60 0.50 -5.29 -4.78
C ILE A 60 1.95 -5.74 -4.62
N ASN A 61 2.85 -5.17 -5.40
CA ASN A 61 4.28 -5.52 -5.33
C ASN A 61 5.18 -4.30 -5.63
N GLU A 62 6.48 -4.57 -5.82
CA GLU A 62 7.50 -3.53 -5.96
C GLU A 62 7.13 -2.48 -7.01
N GLY A 63 7.39 -1.22 -6.68
CA GLY A 63 7.20 -0.10 -7.60
C GLY A 63 5.77 0.41 -7.69
N MET A 64 4.86 -0.14 -6.91
CA MET A 64 3.47 0.32 -6.91
C MET A 64 3.25 1.42 -5.88
N LEU A 65 2.60 2.49 -6.35
CA LEU A 65 2.05 3.55 -5.52
C LEU A 65 0.57 3.21 -5.32
N VAL A 66 0.15 3.06 -4.07
CA VAL A 66 -1.18 2.53 -3.75
C VAL A 66 -1.88 3.45 -2.75
N THR A 67 -3.10 3.84 -3.05
CA THR A 67 -3.93 4.61 -2.12
C THR A 67 -5.09 3.77 -1.63
N PHE A 68 -5.16 3.62 -0.30
CA PHE A 68 -6.23 2.92 0.39
C PHE A 68 -7.19 3.96 0.97
N PRO A 69 -8.50 3.89 0.64
CA PRO A 69 -9.45 4.88 1.14
C PRO A 69 -9.71 4.73 2.65
N LYS A 70 -9.99 5.85 3.29
CA LYS A 70 -10.40 5.86 4.70
C LYS A 70 -11.60 4.95 4.93
N GLY A 71 -11.56 4.16 6.00
CA GLY A 71 -12.64 3.25 6.36
C GLY A 71 -12.58 1.90 5.68
N LEU A 72 -11.60 1.68 4.80
CA LEU A 72 -11.47 0.40 4.11
C LEU A 72 -11.11 -0.71 5.11
N LYS A 73 -11.91 -1.78 5.09
CA LYS A 73 -11.62 -3.02 5.81
C LYS A 73 -11.13 -4.06 4.80
N CYS A 74 -10.00 -4.68 5.09
CA CYS A 74 -9.37 -5.59 4.16
C CYS A 74 -8.57 -6.66 4.88
N THR A 75 -8.16 -7.68 4.12
CA THR A 75 -7.24 -8.71 4.60
C THR A 75 -5.95 -8.58 3.80
N TRP A 76 -4.83 -8.50 4.51
CA TRP A 76 -3.48 -8.49 3.95
C TRP A 76 -2.92 -9.91 4.01
N ASP A 77 -2.62 -10.48 2.86
CA ASP A 77 -1.98 -11.79 2.75
C ASP A 77 -0.59 -11.56 2.17
N VAL A 78 0.40 -11.40 3.05
CA VAL A 78 1.78 -11.06 2.66
C VAL A 78 2.48 -12.31 2.18
N LYS A 79 2.82 -12.33 0.89
CA LYS A 79 3.46 -13.47 0.23
C LYS A 79 4.98 -13.40 0.24
N ARG A 80 5.53 -12.18 0.21
CA ARG A 80 6.97 -11.90 0.38
C ARG A 80 7.09 -10.72 1.33
N PRO A 81 8.13 -10.67 2.19
CA PRO A 81 8.27 -9.58 3.17
C PRO A 81 8.11 -8.20 2.54
N ILE A 82 7.30 -7.38 3.18
CA ILE A 82 6.97 -6.03 2.71
C ILE A 82 7.89 -5.00 3.36
N ASN A 83 8.38 -4.07 2.54
CA ASN A 83 9.05 -2.85 2.96
C ASN A 83 8.42 -1.71 2.17
N LYS A 84 7.74 -0.79 2.88
CA LYS A 84 7.02 0.30 2.24
C LYS A 84 7.21 1.61 2.98
N ALA A 85 7.02 2.72 2.25
CA ALA A 85 6.82 4.04 2.83
C ALA A 85 5.34 4.37 2.78
N TYR A 86 4.84 5.16 3.73
CA TYR A 86 3.44 5.54 3.78
C TYR A 86 3.25 6.99 4.21
N THR A 87 2.14 7.57 3.78
CA THR A 87 1.70 8.91 4.19
C THR A 87 0.17 8.92 4.26
N PHE A 88 -0.38 9.71 5.17
CA PHE A 88 -1.83 9.81 5.35
C PHE A 88 -2.41 10.91 4.46
N LYS A 89 -2.13 10.81 3.15
CA LYS A 89 -2.64 11.72 2.13
C LYS A 89 -3.06 10.92 0.91
N ASP A 90 -3.98 11.47 0.14
CA ASP A 90 -4.34 10.93 -1.16
C ASP A 90 -3.42 11.57 -2.20
N ILE A 91 -2.39 10.84 -2.63
CA ILE A 91 -1.38 11.33 -3.57
C ILE A 91 -1.77 11.02 -5.02
N ILE A 92 -2.59 10.00 -5.24
CA ILE A 92 -3.01 9.58 -6.59
C ILE A 92 -4.22 10.37 -7.07
#